data_09406a06f0bc422ed5498412ba39b4fa
#
_entry.id   09406a06f0bc422ed5498412ba39b4fa
#
_cell.length_a   1.000
_cell.length_b   1.000
_cell.length_c   1.000
_cell.angle_alpha   90.00
_cell.angle_beta   90.00
_cell.angle_gamma   90.00
#
_symmetry.space_group_name_H-M   'P 1'
#
loop_
_entity.id
_entity.type
_entity.pdbx_description
1 polymer ?
#
loop_
_entity_poly.entity_id
_entity_poly.type
_entity_poly.pdbx_seq_one_letter_code
_entity_poly.pdbx_strand_id
1 'polypeptide(L)'
;NEQVIDGRGWRSGAVVEKKKLSQWFLKISKYSDELLKDLDNLENWPKKVKIMQSNWIGKSIGAEIDFHVSEIETKIKIFTTRPDTIYGATFLALSSEHELVTEMSKNNDSLKKFIKDCENINPDKVKRGFDTGLFVNHPFIEGKKLPIFVANFVLKEYGLGAIFGCPAHDQRDLDFAREYNLDVIPVVKPANIGENNFKITTEAFTDDGIMINSPSINGLSINDAKDKIIENIEKKKIGRRKVNFKLRDWGISRQRFWGCPIPIIYREDGEILAVEDSELPVKLPDIKNFTESSSALNNISDWKETICPKTGLKATRETDTFDTFFESSWYYFRYCNARLEKPFDKKDIDYWLPVDQYIGGIEHAILHLLYSRFFTKALRDLNYFNLDEPFKGLFTQGMVTHITYKNKNGDWLEPKDVEIVNGAFKDNNGREVRTGKIEKMSKSKKNVVDPNDIISSYGADTARWFMLSDSPPERDLQWTDTGIAASFKFINKLYELVEKYKNYQSNNDENSKDINELKIIINDVAENIEMFQFNKSVAKIYEF
;
A
#
# COMPACT_ATOMS: atom_id res chain seq x y z
N ASN A 1 5.75 -9.09 1.55
CA ASN A 1 4.42 -9.56 1.97
C ASN A 1 3.43 -9.62 0.80
N GLU A 2 3.56 -8.77 -0.21
CA GLU A 2 2.68 -8.74 -1.40
C GLU A 2 2.80 -10.01 -2.28
N GLN A 3 3.87 -10.76 -2.09
CA GLN A 3 4.16 -11.99 -2.85
C GLN A 3 3.89 -13.27 -2.04
N VAL A 4 3.22 -13.14 -0.89
CA VAL A 4 2.88 -14.27 -0.01
C VAL A 4 1.37 -14.40 0.10
N ILE A 5 0.86 -15.57 -0.24
CA ILE A 5 -0.55 -15.95 -0.10
C ILE A 5 -0.60 -17.21 0.77
N ASP A 6 -1.35 -17.16 1.86
CA ASP A 6 -1.52 -18.28 2.80
C ASP A 6 -0.18 -18.91 3.28
N GLY A 7 0.81 -18.05 3.58
CA GLY A 7 2.14 -18.49 4.04
C GLY A 7 3.03 -19.10 2.96
N ARG A 8 2.65 -18.98 1.70
CA ARG A 8 3.40 -19.48 0.54
C ARG A 8 3.70 -18.38 -0.47
N GLY A 9 4.84 -18.50 -1.14
CA GLY A 9 5.17 -17.64 -2.27
C GLY A 9 4.17 -17.82 -3.41
N TRP A 10 3.53 -16.76 -3.86
CA TRP A 10 2.46 -16.80 -4.85
C TRP A 10 2.88 -17.37 -6.22
N ARG A 11 4.17 -17.31 -6.55
CA ARG A 11 4.72 -17.89 -7.80
C ARG A 11 5.22 -19.32 -7.62
N SER A 12 6.00 -19.55 -6.55
CA SER A 12 6.71 -20.81 -6.34
C SER A 12 5.90 -21.85 -5.58
N GLY A 13 4.86 -21.42 -4.82
CA GLY A 13 4.17 -22.28 -3.87
C GLY A 13 5.02 -22.70 -2.66
N ALA A 14 6.28 -22.26 -2.58
CA ALA A 14 7.18 -22.57 -1.47
C ALA A 14 6.69 -21.97 -0.15
N VAL A 15 6.88 -22.67 0.95
CA VAL A 15 6.59 -22.15 2.29
C VAL A 15 7.54 -20.99 2.59
N VAL A 16 6.98 -19.89 3.09
CA VAL A 16 7.72 -18.68 3.41
C VAL A 16 8.08 -18.67 4.88
N GLU A 17 9.34 -18.40 5.19
CA GLU A 17 9.86 -18.26 6.54
C GLU A 17 10.33 -16.81 6.80
N LYS A 18 10.14 -16.33 8.03
CA LYS A 18 10.71 -15.05 8.45
C LYS A 18 12.19 -15.22 8.77
N LYS A 19 13.05 -14.41 8.11
CA LYS A 19 14.49 -14.36 8.38
C LYS A 19 14.93 -12.92 8.66
N LYS A 20 15.90 -12.76 9.55
CA LYS A 20 16.59 -11.47 9.74
C LYS A 20 17.67 -11.36 8.66
N LEU A 21 17.55 -10.36 7.81
CA LEU A 21 18.51 -10.04 6.75
C LEU A 21 19.05 -8.63 6.96
N SER A 22 20.33 -8.43 6.66
CA SER A 22 20.90 -7.09 6.50
C SER A 22 20.50 -6.57 5.14
N GLN A 23 19.82 -5.41 5.08
CA GLN A 23 19.24 -4.87 3.85
C GLN A 23 19.36 -3.35 3.81
N TRP A 24 19.31 -2.79 2.61
CA TRP A 24 19.30 -1.36 2.38
C TRP A 24 17.89 -0.80 2.42
N PHE A 25 17.74 0.34 3.09
CA PHE A 25 16.48 1.06 3.21
C PHE A 25 16.65 2.53 2.85
N LEU A 26 15.68 3.09 2.15
CA LEU A 26 15.53 4.53 1.99
C LEU A 26 14.59 5.07 3.07
N LYS A 27 15.00 6.15 3.73
CA LYS A 27 14.30 6.74 4.89
C LYS A 27 13.08 7.57 4.47
N ILE A 28 12.14 6.97 3.75
CA ILE A 28 10.88 7.63 3.36
C ILE A 28 10.07 8.09 4.57
N SER A 29 10.22 7.42 5.72
CA SER A 29 9.54 7.80 6.96
C SER A 29 9.91 9.20 7.44
N LYS A 30 11.11 9.71 7.13
CA LYS A 30 11.52 11.08 7.43
C LYS A 30 10.68 12.13 6.70
N TYR A 31 10.09 11.76 5.57
CA TYR A 31 9.28 12.63 4.72
C TYR A 31 7.78 12.48 4.99
N SER A 32 7.37 11.67 5.99
CA SER A 32 5.96 11.34 6.24
C SER A 32 5.07 12.56 6.41
N ASP A 33 5.52 13.56 7.18
CA ASP A 33 4.72 14.77 7.46
C ASP A 33 4.60 15.65 6.20
N GLU A 34 5.70 15.83 5.47
CA GLU A 34 5.73 16.60 4.23
C GLU A 34 4.92 15.91 3.13
N LEU A 35 5.11 14.60 2.92
CA LEU A 35 4.33 13.82 1.96
C LEU A 35 2.83 13.89 2.24
N LEU A 36 2.44 13.90 3.52
CA LEU A 36 1.04 14.02 3.93
C LEU A 36 0.49 15.43 3.69
N LYS A 37 1.22 16.46 4.14
CA LYS A 37 0.82 17.87 4.00
C LYS A 37 0.67 18.28 2.55
N ASP A 38 1.61 17.89 1.70
CA ASP A 38 1.61 18.29 0.29
C ASP A 38 0.54 17.59 -0.55
N LEU A 39 -0.19 16.59 0.00
CA LEU A 39 -1.39 16.07 -0.66
C LEU A 39 -2.46 17.16 -0.87
N ASP A 40 -2.50 18.16 -0.02
CA ASP A 40 -3.45 19.28 -0.15
C ASP A 40 -3.15 20.14 -1.39
N ASN A 41 -1.87 20.25 -1.77
CA ASN A 41 -1.40 21.01 -2.92
C ASN A 41 -1.59 20.28 -4.27
N LEU A 42 -1.94 18.98 -4.24
CA LEU A 42 -2.18 18.18 -5.45
C LEU A 42 -3.63 18.32 -5.94
N GLU A 43 -3.99 19.51 -6.44
CA GLU A 43 -5.36 19.84 -6.83
C GLU A 43 -5.89 18.93 -7.96
N ASN A 44 -5.04 18.63 -8.96
CA ASN A 44 -5.40 17.84 -10.13
C ASN A 44 -5.15 16.32 -9.94
N TRP A 45 -5.15 15.87 -8.68
CA TRP A 45 -5.05 14.46 -8.34
C TRP A 45 -6.40 13.89 -7.90
N PRO A 46 -6.74 12.63 -8.28
CA PRO A 46 -7.96 11.99 -7.83
C PRO A 46 -8.05 11.90 -6.31
N LYS A 47 -9.19 12.32 -5.74
CA LYS A 47 -9.43 12.30 -4.29
C LYS A 47 -9.18 10.91 -3.69
N LYS A 48 -9.54 9.84 -4.41
CA LYS A 48 -9.33 8.45 -3.99
C LYS A 48 -7.84 8.14 -3.75
N VAL A 49 -6.95 8.59 -4.65
CA VAL A 49 -5.49 8.40 -4.51
C VAL A 49 -4.96 9.16 -3.29
N LYS A 50 -5.38 10.42 -3.11
CA LYS A 50 -4.99 11.23 -1.94
C LYS A 50 -5.40 10.57 -0.63
N ILE A 51 -6.62 10.03 -0.55
CA ILE A 51 -7.11 9.28 0.62
C ILE A 51 -6.28 7.99 0.84
N MET A 52 -5.98 7.25 -0.22
CA MET A 52 -5.16 6.03 -0.12
C MET A 52 -3.76 6.35 0.42
N GLN A 53 -3.11 7.39 -0.08
CA GLN A 53 -1.78 7.81 0.41
C GLN A 53 -1.85 8.31 1.85
N SER A 54 -2.84 9.14 2.20
CA SER A 54 -3.05 9.63 3.56
C SER A 54 -3.21 8.48 4.56
N ASN A 55 -4.05 7.49 4.23
CA ASN A 55 -4.26 6.31 5.06
C ASN A 55 -3.02 5.42 5.17
N TRP A 56 -2.23 5.33 4.12
CA TRP A 56 -0.98 4.56 4.09
C TRP A 56 0.11 5.23 4.92
N ILE A 57 0.29 6.53 4.79
CA ILE A 57 1.20 7.34 5.62
C ILE A 57 0.74 7.26 7.08
N GLY A 58 -0.57 7.34 7.31
CA GLY A 58 -1.22 7.01 8.57
C GLY A 58 -0.69 7.80 9.75
N LYS A 59 -0.77 9.14 9.68
CA LYS A 59 -0.45 10.02 10.82
C LYS A 59 -1.42 9.74 11.97
N SER A 60 -0.87 9.50 13.14
CA SER A 60 -1.62 9.36 14.37
C SER A 60 -1.03 10.27 15.45
N ILE A 61 -1.90 10.95 16.17
CA ILE A 61 -1.52 11.77 17.34
C ILE A 61 -1.97 11.01 18.57
N GLY A 62 -1.07 10.87 19.52
CA GLY A 62 -1.33 10.18 20.77
C GLY A 62 -0.40 10.64 21.88
N ALA A 63 -0.19 9.78 22.85
CA ALA A 63 0.72 10.03 23.96
C ALA A 63 1.68 8.85 24.17
N GLU A 64 2.95 9.18 24.47
CA GLU A 64 3.84 8.28 25.18
C GLU A 64 3.59 8.46 26.68
N ILE A 65 3.44 7.37 27.41
CA ILE A 65 3.15 7.38 28.86
C ILE A 65 4.06 6.38 29.54
N ASP A 66 4.68 6.80 30.65
CA ASP A 66 5.53 5.97 31.51
C ASP A 66 4.69 5.38 32.65
N PHE A 67 4.63 4.06 32.76
CA PHE A 67 4.03 3.33 33.86
C PHE A 67 5.12 2.77 34.78
N HIS A 68 5.07 3.10 36.05
CA HIS A 68 6.03 2.60 37.04
C HIS A 68 5.63 1.20 37.50
N VAL A 69 6.54 0.24 37.38
CA VAL A 69 6.36 -1.11 37.94
C VAL A 69 6.47 -1.03 39.45
N SER A 70 5.51 -1.68 40.15
CA SER A 70 5.39 -1.53 41.61
C SER A 70 6.48 -2.26 42.36
N GLU A 71 6.96 -3.37 41.84
CA GLU A 71 7.85 -4.31 42.52
C GLU A 71 9.34 -4.11 42.20
N ILE A 72 9.64 -3.36 41.13
CA ILE A 72 11.02 -3.11 40.66
C ILE A 72 11.17 -1.66 40.22
N GLU A 73 12.36 -1.12 40.31
CA GLU A 73 12.65 0.27 39.94
C GLU A 73 12.79 0.43 38.41
N THR A 74 11.68 0.13 37.72
CA THR A 74 11.61 0.13 36.25
C THR A 74 10.34 0.83 35.78
N LYS A 75 10.42 1.41 34.57
CA LYS A 75 9.29 2.03 33.89
C LYS A 75 9.00 1.30 32.59
N ILE A 76 7.72 1.07 32.32
CA ILE A 76 7.25 0.60 31.02
C ILE A 76 6.69 1.79 30.29
N LYS A 77 7.26 2.09 29.13
CA LYS A 77 6.79 3.14 28.24
C LYS A 77 5.82 2.57 27.23
N ILE A 78 4.64 3.17 27.12
CA ILE A 78 3.63 2.82 26.12
C ILE A 78 3.37 3.97 25.17
N PHE A 79 2.89 3.65 23.97
CA PHE A 79 2.27 4.63 23.07
C PHE A 79 0.81 4.27 22.85
N THR A 80 -0.07 5.26 22.96
CA THR A 80 -1.50 5.09 22.67
C THR A 80 -2.04 6.23 21.83
N THR A 81 -2.95 5.92 20.90
CA THR A 81 -3.76 6.88 20.15
C THR A 81 -5.06 7.22 20.87
N ARG A 82 -5.36 6.50 21.97
CA ARG A 82 -6.54 6.69 22.81
C ARG A 82 -6.17 7.02 24.25
N PRO A 83 -5.39 8.11 24.50
CA PRO A 83 -5.05 8.53 25.87
C PRO A 83 -6.31 8.89 26.69
N ASP A 84 -7.40 9.30 26.04
CA ASP A 84 -8.72 9.54 26.63
C ASP A 84 -9.24 8.34 27.43
N THR A 85 -8.95 7.10 27.01
CA THR A 85 -9.47 5.89 27.67
C THR A 85 -8.63 5.40 28.85
N ILE A 86 -7.61 6.13 29.27
CA ILE A 86 -6.65 5.70 30.31
C ILE A 86 -7.33 5.34 31.64
N TYR A 87 -8.40 6.02 32.04
CA TYR A 87 -9.16 5.70 33.27
C TYR A 87 -9.84 4.34 33.21
N GLY A 88 -10.12 3.82 32.01
CA GLY A 88 -10.66 2.48 31.77
C GLY A 88 -9.59 1.40 31.63
N ALA A 89 -8.32 1.73 31.86
CA ALA A 89 -7.24 0.76 31.84
C ALA A 89 -7.39 -0.26 32.97
N THR A 90 -7.32 -1.55 32.63
CA THR A 90 -7.46 -2.66 33.60
C THR A 90 -6.30 -3.62 33.60
N PHE A 91 -5.43 -3.58 32.59
CA PHE A 91 -4.18 -4.33 32.51
C PHE A 91 -3.14 -3.63 31.64
N LEU A 92 -1.89 -4.03 31.77
CA LEU A 92 -0.83 -3.77 30.80
C LEU A 92 -0.49 -5.06 30.05
N ALA A 93 -0.21 -4.97 28.74
CA ALA A 93 0.25 -6.10 27.97
C ALA A 93 1.57 -5.77 27.26
N LEU A 94 2.51 -6.70 27.33
CA LEU A 94 3.83 -6.64 26.71
C LEU A 94 3.95 -7.64 25.57
N SER A 95 4.67 -7.26 24.56
CA SER A 95 5.08 -8.17 23.49
C SER A 95 6.10 -9.20 24.03
N SER A 96 6.13 -10.39 23.45
CA SER A 96 7.14 -11.41 23.77
C SER A 96 8.60 -10.94 23.53
N GLU A 97 8.78 -9.90 22.69
CA GLU A 97 10.09 -9.33 22.37
C GLU A 97 10.43 -8.07 23.21
N HIS A 98 9.61 -7.73 24.22
CA HIS A 98 9.88 -6.59 25.09
C HIS A 98 11.10 -6.88 25.99
N GLU A 99 11.94 -5.87 26.28
CA GLU A 99 13.18 -6.01 27.05
C GLU A 99 12.95 -6.65 28.42
N LEU A 100 11.92 -6.19 29.14
CA LEU A 100 11.55 -6.77 30.44
C LEU A 100 11.18 -8.25 30.33
N VAL A 101 10.44 -8.64 29.27
CA VAL A 101 10.05 -10.03 29.02
C VAL A 101 11.26 -10.89 28.70
N THR A 102 12.19 -10.36 27.90
CA THR A 102 13.44 -11.02 27.57
C THR A 102 14.27 -11.30 28.84
N GLU A 103 14.36 -10.31 29.76
CA GLU A 103 15.07 -10.47 31.02
C GLU A 103 14.40 -11.51 31.94
N MET A 104 13.09 -11.39 32.14
CA MET A 104 12.31 -12.34 32.95
C MET A 104 12.40 -13.77 32.42
N SER A 105 12.40 -13.94 31.10
CA SER A 105 12.44 -15.27 30.48
C SER A 105 13.74 -16.01 30.77
N LYS A 106 14.86 -15.35 31.09
CA LYS A 106 16.13 -16.03 31.40
C LYS A 106 16.00 -17.02 32.56
N ASN A 107 15.16 -16.68 33.54
CA ASN A 107 14.99 -17.46 34.78
C ASN A 107 13.57 -18.06 34.95
N ASN A 108 12.73 -18.04 33.88
CA ASN A 108 11.34 -18.52 33.93
C ASN A 108 11.06 -19.46 32.74
N ASP A 109 11.13 -20.77 32.98
CA ASP A 109 10.91 -21.77 31.91
C ASP A 109 9.46 -21.81 31.39
N SER A 110 8.50 -21.51 32.26
CA SER A 110 7.08 -21.40 31.84
C SER A 110 6.89 -20.23 30.87
N LEU A 111 7.52 -19.08 31.12
CA LEU A 111 7.49 -17.93 30.22
C LEU A 111 8.22 -18.23 28.90
N LYS A 112 9.39 -18.91 28.94
CA LYS A 112 10.07 -19.36 27.70
C LYS A 112 9.17 -20.25 26.85
N LYS A 113 8.49 -21.20 27.49
CA LYS A 113 7.56 -22.09 26.77
C LYS A 113 6.41 -21.30 26.17
N PHE A 114 5.81 -20.38 26.91
CA PHE A 114 4.73 -19.53 26.43
C PHE A 114 5.15 -18.71 25.21
N ILE A 115 6.33 -18.07 25.23
CA ILE A 115 6.88 -17.31 24.10
C ILE A 115 6.99 -18.19 22.85
N LYS A 116 7.55 -19.38 22.98
CA LYS A 116 7.69 -20.34 21.88
C LYS A 116 6.35 -20.83 21.33
N ASP A 117 5.38 -21.08 22.21
CA ASP A 117 4.03 -21.48 21.80
C ASP A 117 3.32 -20.38 21.01
N CYS A 118 3.54 -19.11 21.37
CA CYS A 118 2.96 -17.95 20.67
C CYS A 118 3.47 -17.78 19.23
N GLU A 119 4.68 -18.22 18.90
CA GLU A 119 5.22 -18.12 17.53
C GLU A 119 4.36 -18.84 16.49
N ASN A 120 3.64 -19.88 16.90
CA ASN A 120 2.82 -20.74 16.04
C ASN A 120 1.32 -20.44 16.11
N ILE A 121 0.89 -19.46 16.91
CA ILE A 121 -0.52 -19.13 17.13
C ILE A 121 -0.87 -17.85 16.36
N ASN A 122 -1.91 -17.92 15.52
CA ASN A 122 -2.44 -16.72 14.90
C ASN A 122 -3.16 -15.84 15.94
N PRO A 123 -2.63 -14.63 16.25
CA PRO A 123 -3.19 -13.77 17.30
C PRO A 123 -4.58 -13.21 16.95
N ASP A 124 -4.99 -13.23 15.69
CA ASP A 124 -6.33 -12.79 15.29
C ASP A 124 -7.41 -13.82 15.67
N LYS A 125 -7.03 -15.10 15.75
CA LYS A 125 -7.96 -16.19 16.07
C LYS A 125 -8.00 -16.55 17.56
N VAL A 126 -6.84 -16.53 18.21
CA VAL A 126 -6.71 -16.94 19.62
C VAL A 126 -5.81 -15.96 20.35
N LYS A 127 -6.36 -15.27 21.34
CA LYS A 127 -5.63 -14.35 22.21
C LYS A 127 -5.16 -15.11 23.45
N ARG A 128 -3.87 -15.08 23.71
CA ARG A 128 -3.24 -15.71 24.87
C ARG A 128 -2.37 -14.73 25.63
N GLY A 129 -2.37 -14.85 26.94
CA GLY A 129 -1.54 -14.08 27.85
C GLY A 129 -0.85 -14.97 28.88
N PHE A 130 0.28 -14.48 29.35
CA PHE A 130 1.01 -15.03 30.49
C PHE A 130 1.02 -13.96 31.58
N ASP A 131 0.45 -14.25 32.73
CA ASP A 131 0.48 -13.36 33.88
C ASP A 131 1.91 -13.38 34.45
N THR A 132 2.53 -12.20 34.51
CA THR A 132 3.89 -12.04 35.00
C THR A 132 3.98 -12.01 36.52
N GLY A 133 2.85 -11.83 37.22
CA GLY A 133 2.80 -11.57 38.65
C GLY A 133 3.26 -10.16 39.06
N LEU A 134 3.65 -9.32 38.11
CA LEU A 134 4.03 -7.92 38.34
C LEU A 134 2.88 -6.97 38.08
N PHE A 135 2.94 -5.79 38.71
CA PHE A 135 1.93 -4.75 38.56
C PHE A 135 2.56 -3.39 38.22
N VAL A 136 1.82 -2.55 37.51
CA VAL A 136 2.15 -1.12 37.37
C VAL A 136 1.17 -0.26 38.14
N ASN A 137 1.64 0.89 38.63
CA ASN A 137 0.77 1.91 39.24
C ASN A 137 0.00 2.65 38.14
N HIS A 138 -1.30 2.82 38.32
CA HIS A 138 -2.13 3.63 37.42
C HIS A 138 -1.72 5.11 37.53
N PRO A 139 -1.40 5.83 36.41
CA PRO A 139 -0.79 7.16 36.50
C PRO A 139 -1.74 8.28 36.98
N PHE A 140 -3.06 8.02 36.96
CA PHE A 140 -4.08 9.01 37.33
C PHE A 140 -4.98 8.58 38.50
N ILE A 141 -4.99 7.32 38.90
CA ILE A 141 -5.81 6.80 39.99
C ILE A 141 -4.88 6.30 41.10
N GLU A 142 -4.86 7.04 42.20
CA GLU A 142 -4.01 6.71 43.35
C GLU A 142 -4.40 5.35 43.95
N GLY A 143 -3.40 4.54 44.26
CA GLY A 143 -3.58 3.20 44.84
C GLY A 143 -4.05 2.11 43.86
N LYS A 144 -4.47 2.45 42.63
CA LYS A 144 -4.86 1.46 41.64
C LYS A 144 -3.63 0.85 40.98
N LYS A 145 -3.55 -0.48 41.02
CA LYS A 145 -2.54 -1.27 40.33
C LYS A 145 -3.14 -2.02 39.13
N LEU A 146 -2.40 -2.14 38.06
CA LEU A 146 -2.76 -2.88 36.86
C LEU A 146 -1.83 -4.08 36.71
N PRO A 147 -2.32 -5.31 36.53
CA PRO A 147 -1.48 -6.49 36.27
C PRO A 147 -0.78 -6.38 34.92
N ILE A 148 0.42 -6.93 34.84
CA ILE A 148 1.22 -7.00 33.63
C ILE A 148 1.13 -8.40 33.03
N PHE A 149 0.67 -8.49 31.78
CA PHE A 149 0.66 -9.71 30.99
C PHE A 149 1.69 -9.67 29.86
N VAL A 150 2.22 -10.82 29.48
CA VAL A 150 2.83 -11.00 28.16
C VAL A 150 1.76 -11.54 27.23
N ALA A 151 1.47 -10.85 26.12
CA ALA A 151 0.35 -11.21 25.26
C ALA A 151 0.77 -11.38 23.80
N ASN A 152 0.23 -12.40 23.12
CA ASN A 152 0.59 -12.77 21.75
C ASN A 152 0.09 -11.77 20.69
N PHE A 153 -0.87 -10.91 21.03
CA PHE A 153 -1.43 -9.89 20.13
C PHE A 153 -0.73 -8.52 20.22
N VAL A 154 0.23 -8.36 21.14
CA VAL A 154 1.06 -7.15 21.25
C VAL A 154 2.30 -7.31 20.41
N LEU A 155 2.43 -6.49 19.36
CA LEU A 155 3.55 -6.55 18.43
C LEU A 155 4.55 -5.44 18.74
N LYS A 156 5.85 -5.78 18.83
CA LYS A 156 6.93 -4.80 19.02
C LYS A 156 7.02 -3.80 17.86
N GLU A 157 6.64 -4.22 16.68
CA GLU A 157 6.68 -3.42 15.46
C GLU A 157 5.65 -2.27 15.45
N TYR A 158 4.61 -2.36 16.27
CA TYR A 158 3.59 -1.31 16.43
C TYR A 158 3.75 -0.65 17.80
N GLY A 159 4.42 0.50 17.86
CA GLY A 159 4.67 1.22 19.10
C GLY A 159 5.96 0.75 19.80
N LEU A 160 5.90 0.62 21.12
CA LEU A 160 7.05 0.29 21.96
C LEU A 160 7.04 -1.16 22.47
N GLY A 161 6.17 -1.99 21.91
CA GLY A 161 5.99 -3.38 22.38
C GLY A 161 5.25 -3.49 23.71
N ALA A 162 4.54 -2.44 24.11
CA ALA A 162 3.72 -2.38 25.32
C ALA A 162 2.46 -1.55 25.09
N ILE A 163 1.33 -2.01 25.63
CA ILE A 163 0.04 -1.30 25.60
C ILE A 163 -0.61 -1.33 26.98
N PHE A 164 -1.48 -0.37 27.28
CA PHE A 164 -2.50 -0.58 28.31
C PHE A 164 -3.77 -1.11 27.66
N GLY A 165 -4.45 -2.05 28.28
CA GLY A 165 -5.72 -2.60 27.82
C GLY A 165 -6.90 -1.82 28.38
N CYS A 166 -7.82 -1.41 27.48
CA CYS A 166 -9.09 -0.79 27.85
C CYS A 166 -10.28 -1.62 27.29
N PRO A 167 -10.70 -2.68 27.98
CA PRO A 167 -11.65 -3.67 27.49
C PRO A 167 -13.00 -3.09 27.04
N ALA A 168 -13.44 -2.01 27.66
CA ALA A 168 -14.70 -1.37 27.28
C ALA A 168 -14.66 -0.71 25.88
N HIS A 169 -13.46 -0.40 25.33
CA HIS A 169 -13.29 0.42 24.14
C HIS A 169 -12.35 -0.16 23.07
N ASP A 170 -11.89 -1.39 23.26
CA ASP A 170 -11.18 -2.19 22.25
C ASP A 170 -11.65 -3.65 22.32
N GLN A 171 -12.10 -4.21 21.20
CA GLN A 171 -12.65 -5.56 21.18
C GLN A 171 -11.62 -6.63 21.54
N ARG A 172 -10.35 -6.44 21.15
CA ARG A 172 -9.27 -7.38 21.47
C ARG A 172 -9.00 -7.40 22.97
N ASP A 173 -9.03 -6.23 23.60
CA ASP A 173 -8.85 -6.08 25.04
C ASP A 173 -10.06 -6.65 25.81
N LEU A 174 -11.28 -6.51 25.25
CA LEU A 174 -12.49 -7.07 25.83
C LEU A 174 -12.47 -8.60 25.82
N ASP A 175 -12.11 -9.21 24.69
CA ASP A 175 -11.99 -10.65 24.55
C ASP A 175 -10.95 -11.21 25.54
N PHE A 176 -9.80 -10.52 25.63
CA PHE A 176 -8.73 -10.86 26.56
C PHE A 176 -9.17 -10.71 28.03
N ALA A 177 -9.79 -9.58 28.37
CA ALA A 177 -10.26 -9.33 29.74
C ALA A 177 -11.27 -10.39 30.22
N ARG A 178 -12.13 -10.88 29.35
CA ARG A 178 -13.07 -11.96 29.66
C ARG A 178 -12.39 -13.31 29.91
N GLU A 179 -11.42 -13.63 29.08
CA GLU A 179 -10.63 -14.88 29.24
C GLU A 179 -9.87 -14.90 30.56
N TYR A 180 -9.35 -13.74 30.99
CA TYR A 180 -8.53 -13.62 32.21
C TYR A 180 -9.29 -13.02 33.40
N ASN A 181 -10.64 -12.90 33.32
CA ASN A 181 -11.50 -12.35 34.37
C ASN A 181 -11.05 -10.97 34.88
N LEU A 182 -10.67 -10.08 33.96
CA LEU A 182 -10.29 -8.70 34.27
C LEU A 182 -11.51 -7.77 34.20
N ASP A 183 -11.45 -6.65 34.91
CA ASP A 183 -12.52 -5.66 34.93
C ASP A 183 -12.77 -5.03 33.56
N VAL A 184 -14.03 -4.67 33.28
CA VAL A 184 -14.47 -3.94 32.08
C VAL A 184 -15.08 -2.62 32.53
N ILE A 185 -14.33 -1.53 32.42
CA ILE A 185 -14.72 -0.20 32.91
C ILE A 185 -15.04 0.71 31.72
N PRO A 186 -16.33 1.01 31.45
CA PRO A 186 -16.69 1.93 30.38
C PRO A 186 -16.31 3.38 30.78
N VAL A 187 -15.57 4.06 29.90
CA VAL A 187 -15.16 5.46 30.07
C VAL A 187 -15.63 6.37 28.94
N VAL A 188 -16.27 5.79 27.91
CA VAL A 188 -16.99 6.51 26.85
C VAL A 188 -18.37 5.91 26.71
N LYS A 189 -19.40 6.73 26.57
CA LYS A 189 -20.77 6.30 26.28
C LYS A 189 -21.36 7.05 25.09
N PRO A 190 -22.36 6.49 24.39
CA PRO A 190 -23.16 7.25 23.43
C PRO A 190 -23.75 8.50 24.05
N ALA A 191 -23.77 9.62 23.31
CA ALA A 191 -24.29 10.90 23.83
C ALA A 191 -25.78 10.84 24.24
N ASN A 192 -26.57 9.99 23.58
CA ASN A 192 -28.02 9.85 23.76
C ASN A 192 -28.44 8.82 24.84
N ILE A 193 -27.48 8.17 25.50
CA ILE A 193 -27.77 7.17 26.56
C ILE A 193 -27.35 7.72 27.92
N GLY A 194 -28.22 7.59 28.92
CA GLY A 194 -27.89 7.93 30.30
C GLY A 194 -26.78 7.04 30.87
N GLU A 195 -25.93 7.58 31.73
CA GLU A 195 -24.78 6.87 32.30
C GLU A 195 -25.15 5.55 32.97
N ASN A 196 -26.21 5.56 33.78
CA ASN A 196 -26.68 4.38 34.51
C ASN A 196 -27.26 3.26 33.61
N ASN A 197 -27.59 3.58 32.36
CA ASN A 197 -28.18 2.66 31.40
C ASN A 197 -27.15 2.10 30.39
N PHE A 198 -25.90 2.56 30.45
CA PHE A 198 -24.85 2.11 29.54
C PHE A 198 -24.01 1.01 30.17
N LYS A 199 -23.95 -0.15 29.53
CA LYS A 199 -23.13 -1.30 29.93
C LYS A 199 -22.52 -1.97 28.70
N ILE A 200 -21.27 -2.40 28.84
CA ILE A 200 -20.59 -3.23 27.84
C ILE A 200 -21.04 -4.68 28.04
N THR A 201 -21.66 -5.27 27.01
CA THR A 201 -22.14 -6.66 27.06
C THR A 201 -21.30 -7.58 26.16
N THR A 202 -21.62 -7.71 24.90
CA THR A 202 -20.93 -8.61 23.96
C THR A 202 -19.82 -7.92 23.19
N GLU A 203 -19.97 -6.65 22.87
CA GLU A 203 -19.08 -5.88 22.04
C GLU A 203 -18.54 -4.65 22.77
N ALA A 204 -17.29 -4.29 22.46
CA ALA A 204 -16.69 -3.06 22.94
C ALA A 204 -17.32 -1.85 22.24
N PHE A 205 -17.46 -0.73 22.96
CA PHE A 205 -17.93 0.52 22.37
C PHE A 205 -16.76 1.31 21.77
N THR A 206 -16.69 1.36 20.45
CA THR A 206 -15.60 1.99 19.72
C THR A 206 -15.97 3.29 18.99
N ASP A 207 -17.27 3.64 18.99
CA ASP A 207 -17.81 4.82 18.33
C ASP A 207 -17.55 6.12 19.12
N ASP A 208 -17.90 7.25 18.51
CA ASP A 208 -17.86 8.55 19.16
C ASP A 208 -18.85 8.64 20.32
N GLY A 209 -18.46 9.42 21.36
CA GLY A 209 -19.28 9.55 22.54
C GLY A 209 -18.78 10.62 23.51
N ILE A 210 -19.30 10.53 24.73
CA ILE A 210 -18.99 11.45 25.84
C ILE A 210 -18.29 10.67 26.95
N MET A 211 -17.26 11.29 27.53
CA MET A 211 -16.45 10.71 28.60
C MET A 211 -17.25 10.57 29.90
N ILE A 212 -17.14 9.39 30.52
CA ILE A 212 -17.69 9.05 31.84
C ILE A 212 -16.63 8.33 32.67
N ASN A 213 -16.85 8.14 33.97
CA ASN A 213 -15.95 7.43 34.90
C ASN A 213 -14.48 7.90 34.81
N SER A 214 -14.25 9.15 34.43
CA SER A 214 -12.94 9.73 34.13
C SER A 214 -12.83 11.12 34.75
N PRO A 215 -12.56 11.25 36.06
CA PRO A 215 -12.78 12.45 36.86
C PRO A 215 -12.28 13.78 36.27
N SER A 216 -11.14 13.75 35.60
CA SER A 216 -10.56 14.98 35.01
C SER A 216 -11.11 15.36 33.63
N ILE A 217 -11.92 14.49 33.01
CA ILE A 217 -12.42 14.64 31.62
C ILE A 217 -13.87 14.22 31.44
N ASN A 218 -14.62 13.94 32.50
CA ASN A 218 -16.05 13.61 32.43
C ASN A 218 -16.82 14.70 31.66
N GLY A 219 -17.73 14.28 30.79
CA GLY A 219 -18.58 15.16 29.99
C GLY A 219 -17.92 15.75 28.74
N LEU A 220 -16.64 15.56 28.54
CA LEU A 220 -15.94 16.01 27.32
C LEU A 220 -16.21 15.09 26.14
N SER A 221 -16.07 15.64 24.93
CA SER A 221 -15.94 14.85 23.71
C SER A 221 -14.63 14.05 23.71
N ILE A 222 -14.55 12.98 22.90
CA ILE A 222 -13.30 12.18 22.78
C ILE A 222 -12.11 13.04 22.38
N ASN A 223 -12.29 13.99 21.46
CA ASN A 223 -11.19 14.84 20.99
C ASN A 223 -10.68 15.81 22.06
N ASP A 224 -11.62 16.49 22.76
CA ASP A 224 -11.26 17.40 23.85
C ASP A 224 -10.61 16.63 25.02
N ALA A 225 -11.10 15.42 25.29
CA ALA A 225 -10.55 14.54 26.31
C ALA A 225 -9.12 14.09 26.00
N LYS A 226 -8.81 13.74 24.72
CA LYS A 226 -7.45 13.42 24.29
C LYS A 226 -6.48 14.55 24.57
N ASP A 227 -6.83 15.75 24.14
CA ASP A 227 -5.96 16.92 24.35
C ASP A 227 -5.77 17.21 25.83
N LYS A 228 -6.84 17.12 26.62
CA LYS A 228 -6.79 17.35 28.07
C LYS A 228 -5.95 16.31 28.81
N ILE A 229 -6.06 15.04 28.46
CA ILE A 229 -5.23 13.99 29.06
C ILE A 229 -3.76 14.17 28.68
N ILE A 230 -3.46 14.53 27.43
CA ILE A 230 -2.07 14.79 26.98
C ILE A 230 -1.48 15.94 27.79
N GLU A 231 -2.21 17.05 27.99
CA GLU A 231 -1.77 18.13 28.88
C GLU A 231 -1.46 17.65 30.31
N ASN A 232 -2.35 16.79 30.85
CA ASN A 232 -2.18 16.27 32.21
C ASN A 232 -0.96 15.35 32.33
N ILE A 233 -0.69 14.53 31.29
CA ILE A 233 0.49 13.67 31.17
C ILE A 233 1.76 14.51 31.18
N GLU A 234 1.80 15.60 30.39
CA GLU A 234 2.94 16.51 30.29
C GLU A 234 3.16 17.29 31.59
N LYS A 235 2.08 17.81 32.19
CA LYS A 235 2.14 18.52 33.51
C LYS A 235 2.66 17.61 34.62
N LYS A 236 2.27 16.34 34.64
CA LYS A 236 2.76 15.35 35.61
C LYS A 236 4.17 14.83 35.29
N LYS A 237 4.73 15.17 34.12
CA LYS A 237 6.05 14.70 33.65
C LYS A 237 6.13 13.15 33.56
N ILE A 238 5.00 12.50 33.26
CA ILE A 238 4.89 11.04 33.09
C ILE A 238 4.82 10.62 31.63
N GLY A 239 5.01 11.55 30.70
CA GLY A 239 4.97 11.30 29.27
C GLY A 239 4.88 12.59 28.46
N ARG A 240 4.52 12.44 27.20
CA ARG A 240 4.46 13.57 26.24
C ARG A 240 3.53 13.28 25.07
N ARG A 241 3.09 14.33 24.38
CA ARG A 241 2.46 14.21 23.05
C ARG A 241 3.41 13.54 22.08
N LYS A 242 2.90 12.62 21.29
CA LYS A 242 3.68 11.95 20.26
C LYS A 242 2.88 11.88 18.96
N VAL A 243 3.51 12.30 17.87
CA VAL A 243 3.04 12.04 16.52
C VAL A 243 3.74 10.79 16.01
N ASN A 244 2.99 9.85 15.51
CA ASN A 244 3.49 8.61 14.94
C ASN A 244 2.94 8.43 13.53
N PHE A 245 3.68 7.71 12.67
CA PHE A 245 3.28 7.39 11.30
C PHE A 245 3.31 5.89 11.10
N LYS A 246 2.36 5.36 10.32
CA LYS A 246 2.36 3.95 9.92
C LYS A 246 3.38 3.66 8.83
N LEU A 247 3.73 4.70 8.03
CA LEU A 247 4.70 4.58 6.95
C LEU A 247 6.05 4.13 7.50
N ARG A 248 6.59 3.06 6.91
CA ARG A 248 7.90 2.50 7.25
C ARG A 248 8.90 2.82 6.15
N ASP A 249 10.19 2.77 6.50
CA ASP A 249 11.26 2.93 5.52
C ASP A 249 11.14 1.93 4.38
N TRP A 250 11.48 2.38 3.20
CA TRP A 250 11.38 1.59 1.98
C TRP A 250 12.58 0.67 1.82
N GLY A 251 12.40 -0.63 1.99
CA GLY A 251 13.42 -1.65 1.75
C GLY A 251 13.64 -1.83 0.25
N ILE A 252 14.85 -1.49 -0.19
CA ILE A 252 15.22 -1.49 -1.62
C ILE A 252 16.04 -2.71 -2.04
N SER A 253 16.52 -3.53 -1.11
CA SER A 253 17.31 -4.73 -1.39
C SER A 253 16.46 -5.88 -1.91
N ARG A 254 16.91 -6.52 -2.99
CA ARG A 254 16.30 -7.74 -3.56
C ARG A 254 17.38 -8.78 -3.84
N GLN A 255 17.16 -10.00 -3.35
CA GLN A 255 18.04 -11.16 -3.55
C GLN A 255 17.69 -11.84 -4.88
N ARG A 256 17.98 -11.19 -5.98
CA ARG A 256 17.74 -11.69 -7.33
C ARG A 256 18.77 -11.17 -8.32
N PHE A 257 19.05 -11.94 -9.35
CA PHE A 257 20.03 -11.59 -10.37
C PHE A 257 19.57 -10.39 -11.22
N TRP A 258 18.35 -10.46 -11.76
CA TRP A 258 17.84 -9.40 -12.64
C TRP A 258 17.36 -8.19 -11.84
N GLY A 259 18.15 -7.14 -11.91
CA GLY A 259 17.96 -5.84 -11.29
C GLY A 259 19.23 -5.00 -11.40
N CYS A 260 19.13 -3.72 -11.06
CA CYS A 260 20.31 -2.86 -11.00
C CYS A 260 21.11 -3.17 -9.73
N PRO A 261 22.39 -3.55 -9.81
CA PRO A 261 23.22 -3.78 -8.64
C PRO A 261 23.31 -2.54 -7.76
N ILE A 262 23.25 -2.71 -6.45
CA ILE A 262 23.45 -1.62 -5.49
C ILE A 262 24.95 -1.25 -5.46
N PRO A 263 25.34 0.00 -5.75
CA PRO A 263 26.72 0.39 -5.93
C PRO A 263 27.45 0.60 -4.59
N ILE A 264 27.55 -0.46 -3.82
CA ILE A 264 28.21 -0.48 -2.49
C ILE A 264 29.26 -1.56 -2.47
N ILE A 265 30.37 -1.30 -1.77
CA ILE A 265 31.39 -2.29 -1.43
C ILE A 265 31.62 -2.35 0.08
N TYR A 266 31.90 -3.56 0.57
CA TYR A 266 32.25 -3.85 1.94
C TYR A 266 33.74 -4.19 2.01
N ARG A 267 34.53 -3.30 2.61
CA ARG A 267 35.96 -3.49 2.73
C ARG A 267 36.30 -4.47 3.86
N GLU A 268 37.41 -5.18 3.75
CA GLU A 268 37.81 -6.23 4.69
C GLU A 268 37.98 -5.77 6.15
N ASP A 269 38.18 -4.47 6.39
CA ASP A 269 38.23 -3.86 7.73
C ASP A 269 36.86 -3.47 8.29
N GLY A 270 35.77 -3.81 7.55
CA GLY A 270 34.39 -3.57 7.94
C GLY A 270 33.81 -2.20 7.50
N GLU A 271 34.56 -1.38 6.78
CA GLU A 271 34.06 -0.11 6.26
C GLU A 271 33.12 -0.36 5.05
N ILE A 272 31.99 0.37 5.04
CA ILE A 272 30.97 0.33 3.98
C ILE A 272 31.13 1.58 3.12
N LEU A 273 31.37 1.40 1.83
CA LEU A 273 31.70 2.48 0.91
C LEU A 273 30.80 2.45 -0.32
N ALA A 274 30.45 3.63 -0.84
CA ALA A 274 29.91 3.74 -2.19
C ALA A 274 31.00 3.41 -3.22
N VAL A 275 30.60 2.79 -4.33
CA VAL A 275 31.46 2.60 -5.50
C VAL A 275 31.82 3.97 -6.07
N GLU A 276 33.08 4.17 -6.44
CA GLU A 276 33.56 5.44 -7.01
C GLU A 276 32.88 5.72 -8.36
N ASP A 277 32.66 7.00 -8.65
CA ASP A 277 32.01 7.44 -9.89
C ASP A 277 32.69 6.93 -11.15
N SER A 278 34.02 6.80 -11.11
CA SER A 278 34.84 6.28 -12.23
C SER A 278 34.61 4.78 -12.51
N GLU A 279 34.03 4.04 -11.54
CA GLU A 279 33.75 2.61 -11.68
C GLU A 279 32.24 2.32 -11.92
N LEU A 280 31.42 3.36 -12.06
CA LEU A 280 30.05 3.24 -12.45
C LEU A 280 29.88 3.12 -13.97
N PRO A 281 28.90 2.40 -14.46
CA PRO A 281 27.90 1.61 -13.72
C PRO A 281 28.43 0.26 -13.25
N VAL A 282 27.99 -0.21 -12.09
CA VAL A 282 28.20 -1.61 -11.67
C VAL A 282 27.33 -2.51 -12.55
N LYS A 283 27.98 -3.31 -13.41
CA LYS A 283 27.30 -4.17 -14.37
C LYS A 283 27.08 -5.55 -13.80
N LEU A 284 25.95 -6.18 -14.16
CA LEU A 284 25.73 -7.61 -13.89
C LEU A 284 26.82 -8.45 -14.59
N PRO A 285 27.22 -9.59 -14.00
CA PRO A 285 28.18 -10.49 -14.64
C PRO A 285 27.59 -11.12 -15.91
N ASP A 286 28.42 -11.35 -16.91
CA ASP A 286 28.02 -12.08 -18.11
C ASP A 286 28.03 -13.60 -17.82
N ILE A 287 26.83 -14.21 -17.81
CA ILE A 287 26.65 -15.62 -17.52
C ILE A 287 26.24 -16.36 -18.77
N LYS A 288 27.15 -17.19 -19.28
CA LYS A 288 26.90 -18.01 -20.48
C LYS A 288 25.83 -19.09 -20.26
N ASN A 289 25.79 -19.68 -19.05
CA ASN A 289 24.82 -20.73 -18.67
C ASN A 289 24.17 -20.37 -17.34
N PHE A 290 22.91 -19.99 -17.36
CA PHE A 290 22.15 -19.62 -16.16
C PHE A 290 21.67 -20.89 -15.44
N THR A 291 22.10 -21.08 -14.19
CA THR A 291 21.69 -22.20 -13.31
C THR A 291 21.02 -21.66 -12.06
N GLU A 292 20.36 -22.52 -11.28
CA GLU A 292 19.80 -22.11 -9.98
C GLU A 292 20.85 -21.51 -9.05
N SER A 293 22.08 -22.07 -9.06
CA SER A 293 23.21 -21.53 -8.26
C SER A 293 23.67 -20.16 -8.69
N SER A 294 23.55 -19.79 -9.98
CA SER A 294 23.89 -18.46 -10.50
C SER A 294 22.75 -17.47 -10.43
N SER A 295 21.57 -17.86 -9.94
CA SER A 295 20.42 -16.99 -9.78
C SER A 295 20.60 -15.91 -8.70
N ALA A 296 21.54 -16.08 -7.78
CA ALA A 296 21.93 -15.11 -6.77
C ALA A 296 23.37 -14.61 -7.01
N LEU A 297 23.56 -13.30 -7.08
CA LEU A 297 24.88 -12.68 -7.27
C LEU A 297 25.90 -13.08 -6.21
N ASN A 298 25.42 -13.37 -4.98
CA ASN A 298 26.27 -13.83 -3.88
C ASN A 298 27.04 -15.13 -4.19
N ASN A 299 26.54 -15.94 -5.11
CA ASN A 299 27.17 -17.21 -5.48
C ASN A 299 28.23 -17.08 -6.60
N ILE A 300 28.45 -15.87 -7.10
CA ILE A 300 29.37 -15.59 -8.21
C ILE A 300 30.62 -14.90 -7.63
N SER A 301 31.59 -15.70 -7.17
CA SER A 301 32.77 -15.19 -6.45
C SER A 301 33.58 -14.18 -7.28
N ASP A 302 33.85 -14.46 -8.55
CA ASP A 302 34.65 -13.61 -9.44
C ASP A 302 34.01 -12.21 -9.64
N TRP A 303 32.69 -12.11 -9.54
CA TRP A 303 32.01 -10.82 -9.62
C TRP A 303 31.92 -10.14 -8.26
N LYS A 304 31.70 -10.90 -7.19
CA LYS A 304 31.51 -10.42 -5.83
C LYS A 304 32.78 -9.80 -5.27
N GLU A 305 33.93 -10.47 -5.49
CA GLU A 305 35.22 -10.02 -4.97
C GLU A 305 35.73 -8.82 -5.77
N THR A 306 36.27 -7.83 -5.07
CA THR A 306 36.80 -6.61 -5.67
C THR A 306 37.89 -6.00 -4.78
N ILE A 307 38.48 -4.90 -5.24
CA ILE A 307 39.49 -4.13 -4.50
C ILE A 307 38.96 -2.71 -4.35
N CYS A 308 39.11 -2.13 -3.17
CA CYS A 308 38.79 -0.73 -2.94
C CYS A 308 39.78 0.16 -3.68
N PRO A 309 39.36 0.99 -4.67
CA PRO A 309 40.29 1.78 -5.48
C PRO A 309 41.11 2.79 -4.67
N LYS A 310 40.54 3.32 -3.58
CA LYS A 310 41.20 4.33 -2.74
C LYS A 310 42.31 3.75 -1.87
N THR A 311 42.15 2.53 -1.40
CA THR A 311 43.07 1.98 -0.37
C THR A 311 43.85 0.74 -0.84
N GLY A 312 43.46 0.11 -1.93
CA GLY A 312 44.05 -1.15 -2.41
C GLY A 312 43.67 -2.37 -1.53
N LEU A 313 42.82 -2.19 -0.49
CA LEU A 313 42.38 -3.28 0.37
C LEU A 313 41.30 -4.12 -0.33
N LYS A 314 41.25 -5.41 0.04
CA LYS A 314 40.21 -6.30 -0.44
C LYS A 314 38.83 -5.83 -0.01
N ALA A 315 37.86 -6.01 -0.88
CA ALA A 315 36.47 -5.67 -0.63
C ALA A 315 35.54 -6.69 -1.31
N THR A 316 34.29 -6.70 -0.90
CA THR A 316 33.23 -7.44 -1.58
C THR A 316 32.13 -6.49 -2.02
N ARG A 317 31.57 -6.72 -3.23
CA ARG A 317 30.42 -5.96 -3.72
C ARG A 317 29.16 -6.34 -2.96
N GLU A 318 28.25 -5.38 -2.85
CA GLU A 318 26.87 -5.70 -2.48
C GLU A 318 26.28 -6.65 -3.54
N THR A 319 25.59 -7.70 -3.07
CA THR A 319 25.04 -8.75 -3.93
C THR A 319 23.53 -8.65 -4.12
N ASP A 320 22.89 -7.73 -3.39
CA ASP A 320 21.49 -7.38 -3.63
C ASP A 320 21.37 -6.43 -4.82
N THR A 321 20.24 -6.51 -5.50
CA THR A 321 19.85 -5.58 -6.55
C THR A 321 18.74 -4.67 -6.05
N PHE A 322 18.58 -3.50 -6.68
CA PHE A 322 17.50 -2.59 -6.34
C PHE A 322 16.13 -3.19 -6.62
N ASP A 323 15.17 -2.85 -5.77
CA ASP A 323 13.75 -3.00 -6.03
C ASP A 323 13.39 -2.31 -7.37
N THR A 324 12.53 -2.93 -8.15
CA THR A 324 12.07 -2.41 -9.45
C THR A 324 11.48 -0.99 -9.32
N PHE A 325 10.80 -0.70 -8.21
CA PHE A 325 10.24 0.64 -7.97
C PHE A 325 11.31 1.72 -7.77
N PHE A 326 12.54 1.37 -7.45
CA PHE A 326 13.63 2.34 -7.38
C PHE A 326 13.82 3.01 -8.74
N GLU A 327 13.96 2.24 -9.81
CA GLU A 327 14.12 2.75 -11.18
C GLU A 327 12.88 3.52 -11.66
N SER A 328 11.68 3.00 -11.38
CA SER A 328 10.44 3.66 -11.78
C SER A 328 10.17 4.97 -11.03
N SER A 329 10.83 5.19 -9.89
CA SER A 329 10.64 6.40 -9.08
C SER A 329 11.36 7.64 -9.61
N TRP A 330 12.24 7.50 -10.62
CA TRP A 330 13.02 8.61 -11.17
C TRP A 330 13.12 8.64 -12.70
N TYR A 331 12.63 7.63 -13.44
CA TYR A 331 12.79 7.52 -14.90
C TYR A 331 12.32 8.76 -15.66
N TYR A 332 11.31 9.45 -15.19
CA TYR A 332 10.78 10.68 -15.80
C TYR A 332 11.79 11.84 -15.74
N PHE A 333 12.71 11.89 -14.78
CA PHE A 333 13.84 12.82 -14.82
C PHE A 333 14.78 12.49 -15.97
N ARG A 334 15.07 11.19 -16.16
CA ARG A 334 15.89 10.74 -17.29
C ARG A 334 15.26 11.07 -18.63
N TYR A 335 13.95 11.01 -18.73
CA TYR A 335 13.20 11.28 -19.97
C TYR A 335 13.26 12.76 -20.39
N CYS A 336 13.58 13.69 -19.49
CA CYS A 336 13.75 15.10 -19.84
C CYS A 336 14.87 15.29 -20.85
N ASN A 337 15.93 14.47 -20.79
CA ASN A 337 17.01 14.45 -21.79
C ASN A 337 17.71 13.09 -21.81
N ALA A 338 17.20 12.16 -22.61
CA ALA A 338 17.72 10.81 -22.72
C ALA A 338 19.12 10.69 -23.36
N ARG A 339 19.64 11.77 -23.96
CA ARG A 339 20.96 11.78 -24.65
C ARG A 339 22.11 12.17 -23.73
N LEU A 340 21.84 12.62 -22.51
CA LEU A 340 22.89 12.96 -21.54
C LEU A 340 23.68 11.73 -21.13
N GLU A 341 24.99 11.89 -20.88
CA GLU A 341 25.82 10.86 -20.25
C GLU A 341 25.54 10.73 -18.75
N LYS A 342 25.17 11.84 -18.08
CA LYS A 342 24.75 11.85 -16.68
C LYS A 342 23.25 11.54 -16.55
N PRO A 343 22.75 11.18 -15.35
CA PRO A 343 21.36 10.76 -15.16
C PRO A 343 20.35 11.78 -15.64
N PHE A 344 20.54 13.04 -15.34
CA PHE A 344 19.68 14.17 -15.71
C PHE A 344 20.44 15.50 -15.56
N ASP A 345 19.84 16.58 -16.05
CA ASP A 345 20.35 17.95 -15.92
C ASP A 345 19.28 18.85 -15.31
N LYS A 346 19.70 19.75 -14.40
CA LYS A 346 18.80 20.67 -13.71
C LYS A 346 17.99 21.53 -14.68
N LYS A 347 18.63 22.05 -15.75
CA LYS A 347 17.99 22.93 -16.74
C LYS A 347 16.85 22.21 -17.47
N ASP A 348 17.07 20.95 -17.84
CA ASP A 348 16.07 20.14 -18.54
C ASP A 348 14.91 19.77 -17.59
N ILE A 349 15.21 19.49 -16.31
CA ILE A 349 14.20 19.24 -15.30
C ILE A 349 13.36 20.50 -15.05
N ASP A 350 13.98 21.64 -14.82
CA ASP A 350 13.27 22.92 -14.56
C ASP A 350 12.36 23.32 -15.75
N TYR A 351 12.66 22.87 -16.98
CA TYR A 351 11.86 23.14 -18.17
C TYR A 351 10.67 22.16 -18.35
N TRP A 352 10.93 20.84 -18.16
CA TRP A 352 9.95 19.80 -18.48
C TRP A 352 9.04 19.39 -17.31
N LEU A 353 9.48 19.58 -16.06
CA LEU A 353 8.77 19.10 -14.89
C LEU A 353 8.15 20.26 -14.07
N PRO A 354 7.08 19.99 -13.29
CA PRO A 354 6.42 18.67 -13.11
C PRO A 354 5.73 18.19 -14.39
N VAL A 355 5.60 16.85 -14.53
CA VAL A 355 4.81 16.25 -15.62
C VAL A 355 3.40 16.81 -15.61
N ASP A 356 2.92 17.37 -16.73
CA ASP A 356 1.62 18.04 -16.80
C ASP A 356 0.46 17.08 -16.54
N GLN A 357 0.49 15.91 -17.18
CA GLN A 357 -0.53 14.86 -17.01
C GLN A 357 0.12 13.50 -16.94
N TYR A 358 -0.04 12.82 -15.80
CA TYR A 358 0.43 11.47 -15.56
C TYR A 358 -0.74 10.49 -15.56
N ILE A 359 -0.64 9.39 -16.31
CA ILE A 359 -1.73 8.43 -16.50
C ILE A 359 -1.25 7.04 -16.13
N GLY A 360 -1.99 6.33 -15.28
CA GLY A 360 -1.64 4.98 -14.87
C GLY A 360 -2.72 4.27 -14.05
N GLY A 361 -2.42 3.06 -13.56
CA GLY A 361 -3.36 2.28 -12.76
C GLY A 361 -3.41 2.76 -11.30
N ILE A 362 -4.58 2.66 -10.69
CA ILE A 362 -4.79 3.04 -9.28
C ILE A 362 -4.03 2.17 -8.29
N GLU A 363 -3.63 0.95 -8.70
CA GLU A 363 -2.81 0.03 -7.89
C GLU A 363 -1.47 0.60 -7.48
N HIS A 364 -0.98 1.62 -8.20
CA HIS A 364 0.27 2.31 -7.90
C HIS A 364 0.15 3.45 -6.89
N ALA A 365 -1.06 3.73 -6.39
CA ALA A 365 -1.32 4.88 -5.52
C ALA A 365 -0.38 4.96 -4.31
N ILE A 366 -0.12 3.84 -3.63
CA ILE A 366 0.71 3.74 -2.43
C ILE A 366 2.08 3.09 -2.68
N LEU A 367 2.41 2.78 -3.93
CA LEU A 367 3.68 2.21 -4.38
C LEU A 367 4.43 3.23 -5.23
N HIS A 368 4.45 3.05 -6.55
CA HIS A 368 5.16 3.92 -7.49
C HIS A 368 4.87 5.41 -7.30
N LEU A 369 3.60 5.81 -7.16
CA LEU A 369 3.26 7.23 -7.03
C LEU A 369 3.79 7.84 -5.72
N LEU A 370 3.71 7.12 -4.61
CA LEU A 370 4.24 7.58 -3.33
C LEU A 370 5.78 7.62 -3.35
N TYR A 371 6.41 6.60 -3.93
CA TYR A 371 7.86 6.54 -4.04
C TYR A 371 8.41 7.62 -4.98
N SER A 372 7.73 7.93 -6.07
CA SER A 372 8.10 9.03 -6.97
C SER A 372 8.07 10.39 -6.27
N ARG A 373 7.04 10.65 -5.46
CA ARG A 373 6.95 11.86 -4.63
C ARG A 373 8.12 11.94 -3.64
N PHE A 374 8.37 10.86 -2.91
CA PHE A 374 9.50 10.76 -1.99
C PHE A 374 10.85 10.99 -2.71
N PHE A 375 11.06 10.33 -3.85
CA PHE A 375 12.32 10.42 -4.60
C PHE A 375 12.57 11.85 -5.08
N THR A 376 11.53 12.54 -5.56
CA THR A 376 11.58 13.95 -5.93
C THR A 376 12.02 14.83 -4.76
N LYS A 377 11.39 14.69 -3.59
CA LYS A 377 11.74 15.46 -2.40
C LYS A 377 13.16 15.17 -1.92
N ALA A 378 13.57 13.91 -1.94
CA ALA A 378 14.93 13.52 -1.54
C ALA A 378 16.00 14.12 -2.46
N LEU A 379 15.78 14.10 -3.78
CA LEU A 379 16.71 14.72 -4.74
C LEU A 379 16.72 16.25 -4.66
N ARG A 380 15.56 16.87 -4.39
CA ARG A 380 15.48 18.31 -4.08
C ARG A 380 16.35 18.67 -2.88
N ASP A 381 16.21 17.92 -1.78
CA ASP A 381 16.98 18.17 -0.55
C ASP A 381 18.50 17.92 -0.72
N LEU A 382 18.86 17.08 -1.70
CA LEU A 382 20.24 16.91 -2.14
C LEU A 382 20.69 17.98 -3.15
N ASN A 383 19.90 19.02 -3.39
CA ASN A 383 20.17 20.17 -4.27
C ASN A 383 20.38 19.83 -5.76
N TYR A 384 19.78 18.74 -6.25
CA TYR A 384 19.83 18.43 -7.68
C TYR A 384 18.94 19.37 -8.52
N PHE A 385 17.78 19.78 -7.97
CA PHE A 385 16.81 20.69 -8.58
C PHE A 385 15.90 21.31 -7.52
N ASN A 386 14.92 22.14 -7.95
CA ASN A 386 13.97 22.78 -7.05
C ASN A 386 12.53 22.39 -7.46
N LEU A 387 12.18 21.14 -7.23
CA LEU A 387 10.88 20.56 -7.56
C LEU A 387 10.32 19.82 -6.34
N ASP A 388 9.08 20.15 -5.93
CA ASP A 388 8.43 19.54 -4.76
C ASP A 388 7.65 18.27 -5.09
N GLU A 389 6.97 18.25 -6.24
CA GLU A 389 6.13 17.14 -6.67
C GLU A 389 6.39 16.78 -8.14
N PRO A 390 6.44 15.49 -8.49
CA PRO A 390 6.82 15.05 -9.84
C PRO A 390 5.71 15.25 -10.88
N PHE A 391 4.44 15.19 -10.48
CA PHE A 391 3.28 15.16 -11.36
C PHE A 391 2.26 16.22 -10.98
N LYS A 392 1.98 17.17 -11.87
CA LYS A 392 0.98 18.24 -11.68
C LYS A 392 -0.43 17.69 -11.72
N GLY A 393 -0.73 16.87 -12.72
CA GLY A 393 -2.01 16.20 -12.92
C GLY A 393 -1.84 14.67 -12.90
N LEU A 394 -2.77 13.98 -12.28
CA LEU A 394 -2.82 12.53 -12.24
C LEU A 394 -4.20 12.05 -12.71
N PHE A 395 -4.20 11.09 -13.62
CA PHE A 395 -5.38 10.35 -14.03
C PHE A 395 -5.20 8.87 -13.72
N THR A 396 -6.14 8.27 -12.99
CA THR A 396 -6.07 6.84 -12.65
C THR A 396 -7.10 6.04 -13.42
N GLN A 397 -6.62 5.09 -14.21
CA GLN A 397 -7.47 4.18 -14.98
C GLN A 397 -8.09 3.11 -14.07
N GLY A 398 -9.32 2.72 -14.44
CA GLY A 398 -9.95 1.51 -13.91
C GLY A 398 -9.31 0.24 -14.45
N MET A 399 -9.69 -0.88 -13.88
CA MET A 399 -9.18 -2.19 -14.27
C MET A 399 -10.04 -2.79 -15.39
N VAL A 400 -9.42 -3.54 -16.30
CA VAL A 400 -10.15 -4.41 -17.21
C VAL A 400 -10.50 -5.70 -16.47
N THR A 401 -11.78 -5.98 -16.40
CA THR A 401 -12.34 -7.13 -15.67
C THR A 401 -12.97 -8.13 -16.63
N HIS A 402 -12.99 -9.37 -16.24
CA HIS A 402 -13.69 -10.43 -16.98
C HIS A 402 -14.32 -11.42 -16.00
N ILE A 403 -15.39 -12.08 -16.44
CA ILE A 403 -15.99 -13.17 -15.69
C ILE A 403 -14.99 -14.32 -15.55
N THR A 404 -15.05 -15.03 -14.46
CA THR A 404 -14.22 -16.22 -14.23
C THR A 404 -15.01 -17.49 -14.48
N TYR A 405 -14.33 -18.52 -14.98
CA TYR A 405 -14.93 -19.81 -15.34
C TYR A 405 -14.24 -20.95 -14.60
N LYS A 406 -15.02 -21.93 -14.15
CA LYS A 406 -14.52 -23.15 -13.51
C LYS A 406 -15.19 -24.39 -14.09
N ASN A 407 -14.39 -25.44 -14.27
CA ASN A 407 -14.92 -26.77 -14.56
C ASN A 407 -15.59 -27.41 -13.33
N LYS A 408 -16.15 -28.61 -13.48
CA LYS A 408 -16.79 -29.36 -12.38
C LYS A 408 -15.84 -29.72 -11.23
N ASN A 409 -14.53 -29.83 -11.53
CA ASN A 409 -13.49 -30.15 -10.54
C ASN A 409 -13.00 -28.91 -9.75
N GLY A 410 -13.45 -27.71 -10.15
CA GLY A 410 -13.03 -26.45 -9.52
C GLY A 410 -11.82 -25.78 -10.16
N ASP A 411 -11.27 -26.34 -11.26
CA ASP A 411 -10.13 -25.76 -11.97
C ASP A 411 -10.59 -24.57 -12.81
N TRP A 412 -9.74 -23.54 -12.92
CA TRP A 412 -9.99 -22.36 -13.73
C TRP A 412 -9.88 -22.69 -15.23
N LEU A 413 -10.80 -22.17 -16.03
CA LEU A 413 -10.82 -22.26 -17.50
C LEU A 413 -10.52 -20.90 -18.13
N GLU A 414 -9.90 -20.90 -19.31
CA GLU A 414 -9.70 -19.70 -20.12
C GLU A 414 -10.98 -19.32 -20.85
N PRO A 415 -11.25 -18.01 -21.11
CA PRO A 415 -12.45 -17.59 -21.84
C PRO A 415 -12.61 -18.25 -23.21
N LYS A 416 -11.51 -18.45 -23.94
CA LYS A 416 -11.50 -19.12 -25.25
C LYS A 416 -11.89 -20.59 -25.22
N ASP A 417 -11.86 -21.26 -24.06
CA ASP A 417 -12.23 -22.66 -23.87
C ASP A 417 -13.70 -22.82 -23.45
N VAL A 418 -14.46 -21.70 -23.41
CA VAL A 418 -15.86 -21.69 -22.95
C VAL A 418 -16.77 -21.08 -24.01
N GLU A 419 -17.80 -21.80 -24.36
CA GLU A 419 -18.84 -21.37 -25.31
C GLU A 419 -20.22 -21.31 -24.64
N ILE A 420 -21.09 -20.46 -25.18
CA ILE A 420 -22.50 -20.41 -24.78
C ILE A 420 -23.33 -21.26 -25.74
N VAL A 421 -23.81 -22.40 -25.26
CA VAL A 421 -24.66 -23.32 -26.04
C VAL A 421 -26.05 -23.40 -25.39
N ASN A 422 -27.08 -22.95 -26.11
CA ASN A 422 -28.47 -22.92 -25.62
C ASN A 422 -28.63 -22.17 -24.27
N GLY A 423 -27.88 -21.06 -24.07
CA GLY A 423 -27.94 -20.24 -22.86
C GLY A 423 -27.12 -20.79 -21.66
N ALA A 424 -26.44 -21.92 -21.82
CA ALA A 424 -25.56 -22.50 -20.81
C ALA A 424 -24.09 -22.41 -21.22
N PHE A 425 -23.20 -22.14 -20.26
CA PHE A 425 -21.76 -22.12 -20.47
C PHE A 425 -21.21 -23.55 -20.51
N LYS A 426 -20.50 -23.90 -21.58
CA LYS A 426 -19.92 -25.22 -21.79
C LYS A 426 -18.45 -25.12 -22.21
N ASP A 427 -17.65 -26.12 -21.82
CA ASP A 427 -16.26 -26.24 -22.28
C ASP A 427 -16.22 -26.85 -23.72
N ASN A 428 -15.04 -26.82 -24.33
CA ASN A 428 -14.79 -27.37 -25.67
C ASN A 428 -15.18 -28.87 -25.82
N ASN A 429 -15.45 -29.57 -24.73
CA ASN A 429 -15.93 -30.96 -24.70
C ASN A 429 -17.44 -31.04 -24.44
N GLY A 430 -18.16 -29.93 -24.46
CA GLY A 430 -19.59 -29.85 -24.20
C GLY A 430 -20.00 -30.02 -22.72
N ARG A 431 -19.04 -29.97 -21.77
CA ARG A 431 -19.31 -30.11 -20.34
C ARG A 431 -19.72 -28.80 -19.76
N GLU A 432 -20.61 -28.84 -18.78
CA GLU A 432 -21.12 -27.66 -18.07
C GLU A 432 -20.02 -26.92 -17.32
N VAL A 433 -19.96 -25.59 -17.45
CA VAL A 433 -19.02 -24.68 -16.82
C VAL A 433 -19.74 -23.82 -15.80
N ARG A 434 -19.14 -23.65 -14.61
CA ARG A 434 -19.65 -22.74 -13.59
C ARG A 434 -19.05 -21.36 -13.78
N THR A 435 -19.90 -20.35 -13.85
CA THR A 435 -19.49 -18.94 -13.86
C THR A 435 -19.18 -18.47 -12.43
N GLY A 436 -18.10 -17.73 -12.27
CA GLY A 436 -17.74 -17.08 -11.02
C GLY A 436 -18.02 -15.58 -11.04
N LYS A 437 -17.30 -14.82 -10.23
CA LYS A 437 -17.42 -13.35 -10.16
C LYS A 437 -16.71 -12.69 -11.35
N ILE A 438 -17.16 -11.47 -11.66
CA ILE A 438 -16.43 -10.55 -12.53
C ILE A 438 -15.29 -9.97 -11.70
N GLU A 439 -14.06 -10.20 -12.14
CA GLU A 439 -12.86 -9.83 -11.38
C GLU A 439 -11.79 -9.29 -12.33
N LYS A 440 -10.80 -8.58 -11.78
CA LYS A 440 -9.60 -8.16 -12.51
C LYS A 440 -9.01 -9.35 -13.28
N MET A 441 -8.67 -9.13 -14.53
CA MET A 441 -7.99 -10.15 -15.34
C MET A 441 -6.65 -10.56 -14.72
N SER A 442 -6.43 -11.86 -14.56
CA SER A 442 -5.20 -12.41 -14.02
C SER A 442 -4.88 -13.79 -14.61
N LYS A 443 -3.58 -14.06 -14.83
CA LYS A 443 -3.11 -15.36 -15.32
C LYS A 443 -3.44 -16.50 -14.34
N SER A 444 -3.44 -16.22 -13.02
CA SER A 444 -3.73 -17.22 -12.00
C SER A 444 -5.19 -17.70 -12.01
N LYS A 445 -6.12 -16.85 -12.41
CA LYS A 445 -7.55 -17.16 -12.55
C LYS A 445 -7.94 -17.51 -13.99
N LYS A 446 -7.00 -17.47 -14.91
CA LYS A 446 -7.19 -17.74 -16.33
C LYS A 446 -8.32 -16.93 -16.99
N ASN A 447 -8.67 -15.77 -16.47
CA ASN A 447 -9.71 -14.91 -17.04
C ASN A 447 -9.14 -13.76 -17.89
N VAL A 448 -7.98 -13.97 -18.48
CA VAL A 448 -7.30 -13.00 -19.36
C VAL A 448 -7.79 -13.18 -20.79
N VAL A 449 -8.11 -12.07 -21.44
CA VAL A 449 -8.32 -12.00 -22.90
C VAL A 449 -7.02 -11.49 -23.52
N ASP A 450 -6.44 -12.23 -24.46
CA ASP A 450 -5.18 -11.85 -25.11
C ASP A 450 -5.44 -10.72 -26.12
N PRO A 451 -4.77 -9.56 -26.00
CA PRO A 451 -4.91 -8.48 -26.97
C PRO A 451 -4.56 -8.88 -28.41
N ASN A 452 -3.61 -9.81 -28.60
CA ASN A 452 -3.23 -10.27 -29.92
C ASN A 452 -4.35 -11.03 -30.62
N ASP A 453 -5.10 -11.85 -29.89
CA ASP A 453 -6.27 -12.58 -30.42
C ASP A 453 -7.34 -11.59 -30.87
N ILE A 454 -7.59 -10.55 -30.08
CA ILE A 454 -8.55 -9.50 -30.39
C ILE A 454 -8.12 -8.67 -31.60
N ILE A 455 -6.85 -8.23 -31.63
CA ILE A 455 -6.32 -7.44 -32.75
C ILE A 455 -6.36 -8.26 -34.05
N SER A 456 -6.04 -9.55 -33.99
CA SER A 456 -6.07 -10.42 -35.15
C SER A 456 -7.50 -10.66 -35.67
N SER A 457 -8.50 -10.73 -34.78
CA SER A 457 -9.90 -11.04 -35.14
C SER A 457 -10.69 -9.79 -35.51
N TYR A 458 -10.48 -8.66 -34.83
CA TYR A 458 -11.30 -7.46 -34.93
C TYR A 458 -10.53 -6.21 -35.36
N GLY A 459 -9.22 -6.24 -35.32
CA GLY A 459 -8.37 -5.08 -35.60
C GLY A 459 -8.13 -4.17 -34.38
N ALA A 460 -7.01 -3.46 -34.40
CA ALA A 460 -6.58 -2.59 -33.31
C ALA A 460 -7.56 -1.42 -33.05
N ASP A 461 -8.11 -0.82 -34.11
CA ASP A 461 -9.03 0.31 -33.98
C ASP A 461 -10.34 -0.08 -33.28
N THR A 462 -10.83 -1.28 -33.55
CA THR A 462 -12.01 -1.83 -32.85
C THR A 462 -11.73 -2.01 -31.35
N ALA A 463 -10.58 -2.58 -31.00
CA ALA A 463 -10.20 -2.75 -29.60
C ALA A 463 -10.08 -1.41 -28.88
N ARG A 464 -9.43 -0.42 -29.49
CA ARG A 464 -9.30 0.94 -28.96
C ARG A 464 -10.64 1.64 -28.79
N TRP A 465 -11.52 1.51 -29.79
CA TRP A 465 -12.86 2.08 -29.75
C TRP A 465 -13.70 1.50 -28.62
N PHE A 466 -13.69 0.17 -28.47
CA PHE A 466 -14.37 -0.51 -27.36
C PHE A 466 -13.86 -0.02 -25.99
N MET A 467 -12.55 0.04 -25.80
CA MET A 467 -11.94 0.48 -24.54
C MET A 467 -12.34 1.90 -24.14
N LEU A 468 -12.65 2.76 -25.10
CA LEU A 468 -13.02 4.17 -24.84
C LEU A 468 -14.54 4.39 -24.77
N SER A 469 -15.37 3.43 -25.24
CA SER A 469 -16.81 3.64 -25.43
C SER A 469 -17.67 3.22 -24.24
N ASP A 470 -17.28 2.20 -23.49
CA ASP A 470 -18.18 1.52 -22.55
C ASP A 470 -18.43 2.33 -21.27
N SER A 471 -17.39 2.84 -20.66
CA SER A 471 -17.48 3.54 -19.37
C SER A 471 -16.44 4.66 -19.24
N PRO A 472 -16.62 5.60 -18.28
CA PRO A 472 -15.56 6.53 -17.96
C PRO A 472 -14.27 5.81 -17.63
N PRO A 473 -13.10 6.27 -18.13
CA PRO A 473 -11.83 5.54 -18.00
C PRO A 473 -11.38 5.29 -16.55
N GLU A 474 -11.92 6.03 -15.57
CA GLU A 474 -11.64 5.84 -14.13
C GLU A 474 -12.36 4.63 -13.52
N ARG A 475 -13.37 4.11 -14.21
CA ARG A 475 -14.15 2.95 -13.77
C ARG A 475 -13.59 1.66 -14.35
N ASP A 476 -13.86 0.58 -13.65
CA ASP A 476 -13.53 -0.74 -14.17
C ASP A 476 -14.36 -1.02 -15.43
N LEU A 477 -13.70 -1.53 -16.47
CA LEU A 477 -14.31 -1.93 -17.72
C LEU A 477 -14.49 -3.45 -17.73
N GLN A 478 -15.72 -3.90 -17.91
CA GLN A 478 -15.98 -5.32 -18.10
C GLN A 478 -15.80 -5.68 -19.58
N TRP A 479 -14.87 -6.57 -19.88
CA TRP A 479 -14.73 -7.13 -21.22
C TRP A 479 -15.91 -8.02 -21.56
N THR A 480 -16.52 -7.79 -22.74
CA THR A 480 -17.62 -8.62 -23.28
C THR A 480 -17.45 -8.81 -24.78
N ASP A 481 -17.72 -10.03 -25.26
CA ASP A 481 -17.64 -10.34 -26.69
C ASP A 481 -18.69 -9.62 -27.51
N THR A 482 -19.84 -9.34 -26.92
CA THR A 482 -20.89 -8.54 -27.56
C THR A 482 -20.49 -7.09 -27.75
N GLY A 483 -19.77 -6.51 -26.79
CA GLY A 483 -19.29 -5.12 -26.85
C GLY A 483 -18.24 -4.93 -27.93
N ILE A 484 -17.25 -5.84 -28.01
CA ILE A 484 -16.22 -5.75 -29.06
C ILE A 484 -16.81 -5.96 -30.45
N ALA A 485 -17.77 -6.91 -30.62
CA ALA A 485 -18.45 -7.14 -31.88
C ALA A 485 -19.30 -5.92 -32.32
N ALA A 486 -19.96 -5.24 -31.40
CA ALA A 486 -20.70 -4.01 -31.68
C ALA A 486 -19.76 -2.88 -32.14
N SER A 487 -18.60 -2.72 -31.49
CA SER A 487 -17.57 -1.75 -31.89
C SER A 487 -17.03 -2.07 -33.29
N PHE A 488 -16.77 -3.33 -33.60
CA PHE A 488 -16.33 -3.76 -34.92
C PHE A 488 -17.34 -3.40 -36.01
N LYS A 489 -18.63 -3.69 -35.78
CA LYS A 489 -19.71 -3.33 -36.69
C LYS A 489 -19.76 -1.81 -36.94
N PHE A 490 -19.57 -0.99 -35.91
CA PHE A 490 -19.56 0.47 -36.06
C PHE A 490 -18.37 0.95 -36.89
N ILE A 491 -17.16 0.48 -36.59
CA ILE A 491 -15.95 0.87 -37.35
C ILE A 491 -16.09 0.52 -38.84
N ASN A 492 -16.61 -0.67 -39.17
CA ASN A 492 -16.85 -1.04 -40.57
C ASN A 492 -17.92 -0.14 -41.22
N LYS A 493 -19.02 0.14 -40.52
CA LYS A 493 -20.05 1.06 -41.04
C LYS A 493 -19.47 2.45 -41.33
N LEU A 494 -18.61 2.97 -40.44
CA LEU A 494 -17.94 4.26 -40.63
C LEU A 494 -17.03 4.23 -41.86
N TYR A 495 -16.25 3.15 -42.03
CA TYR A 495 -15.38 2.98 -43.17
C TYR A 495 -16.19 2.92 -44.49
N GLU A 496 -17.26 2.12 -44.55
CA GLU A 496 -18.17 2.03 -45.72
C GLU A 496 -18.79 3.39 -46.05
N LEU A 497 -19.18 4.16 -45.04
CA LEU A 497 -19.72 5.50 -45.22
C LEU A 497 -18.72 6.42 -45.92
N VAL A 498 -17.47 6.47 -45.42
CA VAL A 498 -16.40 7.30 -46.00
C VAL A 498 -16.09 6.84 -47.43
N GLU A 499 -15.98 5.52 -47.69
CA GLU A 499 -15.75 4.97 -49.03
C GLU A 499 -16.87 5.35 -50.02
N LYS A 500 -18.12 5.33 -49.58
CA LYS A 500 -19.28 5.70 -50.39
C LYS A 500 -19.23 7.20 -50.81
N TYR A 501 -18.77 8.06 -49.93
CA TYR A 501 -18.83 9.54 -50.15
C TYR A 501 -17.47 10.14 -50.49
N LYS A 502 -16.36 9.41 -50.58
CA LYS A 502 -15.03 9.96 -50.85
C LYS A 502 -14.89 10.76 -52.16
N ASN A 503 -15.73 10.45 -53.16
CA ASN A 503 -15.76 11.09 -54.47
C ASN A 503 -16.98 12.02 -54.63
N TYR A 504 -17.74 12.25 -53.55
CA TYR A 504 -18.92 13.10 -53.62
C TYR A 504 -18.50 14.55 -53.79
N GLN A 505 -19.00 15.21 -54.86
CA GLN A 505 -18.83 16.65 -55.05
C GLN A 505 -20.09 17.34 -54.51
N SER A 506 -19.91 18.21 -53.51
CA SER A 506 -20.98 18.99 -52.93
C SER A 506 -21.59 19.91 -53.99
N ASN A 507 -22.87 19.81 -54.24
CA ASN A 507 -23.65 20.87 -54.89
C ASN A 507 -23.92 21.89 -53.79
N ASN A 508 -23.43 23.09 -53.90
CA ASN A 508 -23.38 24.24 -52.98
C ASN A 508 -24.63 24.57 -52.11
N ASP A 509 -25.47 23.61 -51.77
CA ASP A 509 -26.54 23.73 -50.76
C ASP A 509 -26.00 23.46 -49.36
N GLU A 510 -25.24 24.42 -48.86
CA GLU A 510 -24.87 24.41 -47.45
C GLU A 510 -26.11 24.66 -46.58
N ASN A 511 -26.70 23.60 -46.04
CA ASN A 511 -27.73 23.71 -45.03
C ASN A 511 -27.09 24.29 -43.74
N SER A 512 -27.34 25.57 -43.46
CA SER A 512 -26.77 26.28 -42.33
C SER A 512 -27.09 25.64 -40.97
N LYS A 513 -28.19 24.88 -40.90
CA LYS A 513 -28.60 24.15 -39.69
C LYS A 513 -27.67 22.97 -39.43
N ASP A 514 -27.37 22.15 -40.44
CA ASP A 514 -26.51 20.97 -40.31
C ASP A 514 -25.07 21.36 -39.98
N ILE A 515 -24.59 22.46 -40.56
CA ILE A 515 -23.26 23.02 -40.24
C ILE A 515 -23.19 23.50 -38.79
N ASN A 516 -24.23 24.13 -38.26
CA ASN A 516 -24.26 24.57 -36.87
C ASN A 516 -24.32 23.39 -35.91
N GLU A 517 -25.08 22.34 -36.23
CA GLU A 517 -25.12 21.08 -35.43
C GLU A 517 -23.76 20.40 -35.43
N LEU A 518 -23.08 20.29 -36.57
CA LEU A 518 -21.72 19.76 -36.66
C LEU A 518 -20.73 20.56 -35.81
N LYS A 519 -20.79 21.90 -35.81
CA LYS A 519 -19.91 22.72 -34.97
C LYS A 519 -20.12 22.45 -33.47
N ILE A 520 -21.36 22.28 -33.04
CA ILE A 520 -21.70 21.98 -31.65
C ILE A 520 -21.09 20.61 -31.27
N ILE A 521 -21.26 19.59 -32.10
CA ILE A 521 -20.74 18.24 -31.86
C ILE A 521 -19.21 18.24 -31.81
N ILE A 522 -18.54 18.94 -32.72
CA ILE A 522 -17.08 19.08 -32.71
C ILE A 522 -16.62 19.71 -31.40
N ASN A 523 -17.28 20.74 -30.92
CA ASN A 523 -16.94 21.41 -29.66
C ASN A 523 -17.17 20.47 -28.46
N ASP A 524 -18.35 19.83 -28.40
CA ASP A 524 -18.69 18.86 -27.35
C ASP A 524 -17.67 17.71 -27.28
N VAL A 525 -17.25 17.16 -28.44
CA VAL A 525 -16.25 16.09 -28.52
C VAL A 525 -14.89 16.60 -28.03
N ALA A 526 -14.46 17.80 -28.44
CA ALA A 526 -13.20 18.39 -28.02
C ALA A 526 -13.16 18.58 -26.49
N GLU A 527 -14.19 19.20 -25.92
CA GLU A 527 -14.31 19.42 -24.47
C GLU A 527 -14.31 18.09 -23.69
N ASN A 528 -15.05 17.09 -24.16
CA ASN A 528 -15.07 15.78 -23.52
C ASN A 528 -13.71 15.07 -23.58
N ILE A 529 -12.95 15.22 -24.67
CA ILE A 529 -11.59 14.67 -24.77
C ILE A 529 -10.66 15.36 -23.78
N GLU A 530 -10.71 16.69 -23.68
CA GLU A 530 -9.90 17.45 -22.73
C GLU A 530 -10.17 17.07 -21.28
N MET A 531 -11.42 16.71 -20.96
CA MET A 531 -11.85 16.26 -19.62
C MET A 531 -11.69 14.73 -19.42
N PHE A 532 -11.05 13.99 -20.32
CA PHE A 532 -10.94 12.52 -20.31
C PHE A 532 -12.29 11.78 -20.28
N GLN A 533 -13.36 12.40 -20.75
CA GLN A 533 -14.70 11.81 -20.84
C GLN A 533 -14.91 11.12 -22.20
N PHE A 534 -14.02 10.22 -22.55
CA PHE A 534 -13.97 9.59 -23.88
C PHE A 534 -15.26 8.87 -24.27
N ASN A 535 -15.91 8.19 -23.32
CA ASN A 535 -17.18 7.53 -23.54
C ASN A 535 -18.28 8.51 -23.99
N LYS A 536 -18.27 9.75 -23.51
CA LYS A 536 -19.21 10.80 -23.96
C LYS A 536 -18.88 11.27 -25.37
N SER A 537 -17.59 11.41 -25.71
CA SER A 537 -17.14 11.73 -27.07
C SER A 537 -17.59 10.65 -28.05
N VAL A 538 -17.40 9.38 -27.68
CA VAL A 538 -17.84 8.23 -28.49
C VAL A 538 -19.37 8.26 -28.69
N ALA A 539 -20.14 8.51 -27.62
CA ALA A 539 -21.60 8.60 -27.71
C ALA A 539 -22.03 9.71 -28.68
N LYS A 540 -21.39 10.89 -28.62
CA LYS A 540 -21.64 12.00 -29.55
C LYS A 540 -21.35 11.65 -31.02
N ILE A 541 -20.28 10.90 -31.26
CA ILE A 541 -19.92 10.41 -32.60
C ILE A 541 -20.93 9.35 -33.09
N TYR A 542 -21.48 8.53 -32.21
CA TYR A 542 -22.57 7.58 -32.58
C TYR A 542 -23.88 8.29 -32.92
N GLU A 543 -24.21 9.38 -32.20
CA GLU A 543 -25.41 10.18 -32.43
C GLU A 543 -25.36 10.90 -33.78
N PHE A 544 -24.20 11.48 -34.12
CA PHE A 544 -23.94 12.16 -35.40
C PHE A 544 -23.90 11.19 -36.57
#